data_0aa3532ab142914098abc977dac3d9d5
#
_entry.id   0aa3532ab142914098abc977dac3d9d5
#
_cell.length_a   1.000
_cell.length_b   1.000
_cell.length_c   1.000
_cell.angle_alpha   90.00
_cell.angle_beta   90.00
_cell.angle_gamma   90.00
#
_symmetry.space_group_name_H-M   'P 1'
#
loop_
_entity.id
_entity.type
_entity.pdbx_description
1 polymer ?
#
loop_
_entity_poly.entity_id
_entity_poly.type
_entity_poly.pdbx_seq_one_letter_code
_entity_poly.pdbx_strand_id
1 'polypeptide(L)'
;ICSHGTLADIVRDMDGSPFFLTWEMRGKYPKIFDDPNLGGEAQKLFDDAQALLKHIVDENLLTANAVYGFWPAAAYGDDVALYADESRTEELTRFHFLRQQWERQGQQEFRCLADYVAPADSGREDFLGAFAVTCGIGCDMLARKFDADHDDYNSIMTKALADRLAEAFAELLHARVRKEWGYGRDEGLSNDDLIAEKYRCIRPA
;
A
#
# COMPACT_ATOMS: atom_id res chain seq x y z
N ILE A 1 12.84 -10.07 -6.67
CA ILE A 1 13.53 -10.06 -5.36
C ILE A 1 12.48 -10.26 -4.28
N CYS A 2 12.72 -11.20 -3.35
CA CYS A 2 11.85 -11.39 -2.18
C CYS A 2 12.40 -10.57 -1.01
N SER A 3 11.51 -9.87 -0.29
CA SER A 3 11.86 -9.10 0.90
C SER A 3 11.03 -9.59 2.08
N HIS A 4 11.69 -9.83 3.21
CA HIS A 4 11.03 -10.06 4.47
C HIS A 4 11.17 -8.76 5.28
N GLY A 5 10.04 -8.16 5.67
CA GLY A 5 10.00 -7.07 6.63
C GLY A 5 9.75 -7.63 8.03
N THR A 6 10.39 -7.10 9.06
CA THR A 6 9.95 -7.39 10.42
C THR A 6 8.67 -6.61 10.70
N LEU A 7 7.72 -7.21 11.41
CA LEU A 7 6.48 -6.51 11.79
C LEU A 7 6.81 -5.20 12.55
N ALA A 8 7.86 -5.21 13.37
CA ALA A 8 8.29 -4.03 14.11
C ALA A 8 8.74 -2.86 13.22
N ASP A 9 9.32 -3.14 12.05
CA ASP A 9 9.70 -2.09 11.10
C ASP A 9 8.46 -1.53 10.38
N ILE A 10 7.51 -2.41 10.03
CA ILE A 10 6.28 -2.04 9.32
C ILE A 10 5.37 -1.15 10.19
N VAL A 11 5.25 -1.46 11.49
CA VAL A 11 4.40 -0.71 12.43
C VAL A 11 4.73 0.78 12.48
N ARG A 12 6.00 1.15 12.25
CA ARG A 12 6.42 2.57 12.28
C ARG A 12 5.76 3.42 11.18
N ASP A 13 5.39 2.80 10.07
CA ASP A 13 4.86 3.47 8.88
C ASP A 13 3.32 3.35 8.77
N MET A 14 2.66 2.87 9.85
CA MET A 14 1.21 2.64 9.85
C MET A 14 0.42 3.94 10.02
N ASP A 15 -0.46 4.26 9.05
CA ASP A 15 -1.45 5.35 9.19
C ASP A 15 -2.63 4.89 10.06
N GLY A 16 -2.91 5.69 11.10
CA GLY A 16 -4.01 5.43 12.02
C GLY A 16 -5.38 5.85 11.52
N SER A 17 -5.49 6.74 10.53
CA SER A 17 -6.79 7.30 10.13
C SER A 17 -7.76 6.27 9.54
N PRO A 18 -7.36 5.37 8.61
CA PRO A 18 -8.25 4.37 8.04
C PRO A 18 -8.68 3.30 9.05
N PHE A 19 -7.89 3.09 10.11
CA PHE A 19 -8.22 2.13 11.18
C PHE A 19 -9.58 2.44 11.83
N PHE A 20 -9.86 3.70 12.13
CA PHE A 20 -11.12 4.12 12.77
C PHE A 20 -12.34 3.92 11.88
N LEU A 21 -12.17 3.92 10.56
CA LEU A 21 -13.28 3.70 9.62
C LEU A 21 -13.87 2.29 9.72
N THR A 22 -13.10 1.29 10.12
CA THR A 22 -13.58 -0.09 10.34
C THR A 22 -14.64 -0.15 11.44
N TRP A 23 -14.61 0.78 12.41
CA TRP A 23 -15.60 0.93 13.47
C TRP A 23 -16.59 2.07 13.20
N GLU A 24 -16.75 2.48 11.93
CA GLU A 24 -17.65 3.57 11.52
C GLU A 24 -17.36 4.91 12.19
N MET A 25 -16.19 5.07 12.82
CA MET A 25 -15.77 6.33 13.44
C MET A 25 -15.23 7.28 12.38
N ARG A 26 -15.95 8.38 12.13
CA ARG A 26 -15.57 9.40 11.15
C ARG A 26 -14.71 10.48 11.81
N GLY A 27 -13.42 10.48 11.51
CA GLY A 27 -12.47 11.48 11.99
C GLY A 27 -11.07 11.21 11.46
N LYS A 28 -10.21 12.23 11.53
CA LYS A 28 -8.80 12.08 11.16
C LYS A 28 -7.95 11.90 12.42
N TYR A 29 -7.11 10.88 12.42
CA TYR A 29 -6.07 10.71 13.44
C TYR A 29 -5.04 11.85 13.34
N PRO A 30 -4.54 12.43 14.46
CA PRO A 30 -4.97 12.20 15.85
C PRO A 30 -6.16 13.04 16.30
N LYS A 31 -6.70 13.94 15.47
CA LYS A 31 -7.76 14.91 15.84
C LYS A 31 -9.07 14.25 16.30
N ILE A 32 -9.30 13.00 15.94
CA ILE A 32 -10.49 12.24 16.37
C ILE A 32 -10.57 12.14 17.90
N PHE A 33 -9.44 12.18 18.60
CA PHE A 33 -9.38 12.12 20.07
C PHE A 33 -9.92 13.39 20.75
N ASP A 34 -9.93 14.50 20.02
CA ASP A 34 -10.46 15.78 20.53
C ASP A 34 -11.96 15.91 20.30
N ASP A 35 -12.61 14.93 19.64
CA ASP A 35 -14.05 14.96 19.39
C ASP A 35 -14.82 14.75 20.70
N PRO A 36 -15.74 15.68 21.06
CA PRO A 36 -16.45 15.62 22.35
C PRO A 36 -17.37 14.41 22.49
N ASN A 37 -17.79 13.78 21.37
CA ASN A 37 -18.71 12.64 21.39
C ASN A 37 -17.98 11.31 21.16
N LEU A 38 -16.96 11.29 20.30
CA LEU A 38 -16.27 10.06 19.85
C LEU A 38 -14.88 9.90 20.48
N GLY A 39 -14.27 10.98 21.00
CA GLY A 39 -12.86 10.98 21.42
C GLY A 39 -12.54 9.93 22.47
N GLY A 40 -13.42 9.74 23.47
CA GLY A 40 -13.21 8.74 24.52
C GLY A 40 -13.26 7.31 24.00
N GLU A 41 -14.20 7.01 23.09
CA GLU A 41 -14.33 5.69 22.48
C GLU A 41 -13.19 5.44 21.46
N ALA A 42 -12.81 6.46 20.70
CA ALA A 42 -11.68 6.38 19.78
C ALA A 42 -10.36 6.13 20.51
N GLN A 43 -10.13 6.80 21.66
CA GLN A 43 -8.95 6.57 22.47
C GLN A 43 -8.91 5.13 23.01
N LYS A 44 -10.02 4.64 23.55
CA LYS A 44 -10.10 3.26 24.04
C LYS A 44 -9.81 2.25 22.93
N LEU A 45 -10.47 2.42 21.77
CA LEU A 45 -10.25 1.57 20.60
C LEU A 45 -8.78 1.57 20.15
N PHE A 46 -8.15 2.74 20.18
CA PHE A 46 -6.73 2.88 19.83
C PHE A 46 -5.83 2.15 20.83
N ASP A 47 -6.08 2.30 22.12
CA ASP A 47 -5.31 1.65 23.18
C ASP A 47 -5.43 0.12 23.10
N ASP A 48 -6.64 -0.40 22.87
CA ASP A 48 -6.91 -1.83 22.67
C ASP A 48 -6.17 -2.35 21.41
N ALA A 49 -6.21 -1.58 20.32
CA ALA A 49 -5.50 -1.91 19.08
C ALA A 49 -3.98 -1.94 19.28
N GLN A 50 -3.42 -0.97 20.00
CA GLN A 50 -1.99 -0.94 20.31
C GLN A 50 -1.57 -2.13 21.18
N ALA A 51 -2.40 -2.52 22.16
CA ALA A 51 -2.13 -3.69 22.99
C ALA A 51 -2.11 -4.99 22.16
N LEU A 52 -3.11 -5.18 21.28
CA LEU A 52 -3.17 -6.35 20.40
C LEU A 52 -2.04 -6.33 19.38
N LEU A 53 -1.74 -5.18 18.77
CA LEU A 53 -0.64 -5.04 17.82
C LEU A 53 0.71 -5.38 18.47
N LYS A 54 0.95 -4.90 19.69
CA LYS A 54 2.13 -5.25 20.45
C LYS A 54 2.23 -6.76 20.69
N HIS A 55 1.13 -7.40 21.06
CA HIS A 55 1.09 -8.86 21.24
C HIS A 55 1.39 -9.60 19.93
N ILE A 56 0.80 -9.16 18.81
CA ILE A 56 1.06 -9.72 17.48
C ILE A 56 2.55 -9.64 17.11
N VAL A 57 3.18 -8.50 17.39
CA VAL A 57 4.61 -8.28 17.09
C VAL A 57 5.51 -9.11 18.01
N ASP A 58 5.28 -9.07 19.32
CA ASP A 58 6.12 -9.73 20.31
C ASP A 58 6.11 -11.27 20.13
N GLU A 59 4.96 -11.84 19.82
CA GLU A 59 4.77 -13.28 19.65
C GLU A 59 4.93 -13.75 18.19
N ASN A 60 5.20 -12.82 17.25
CA ASN A 60 5.29 -13.10 15.81
C ASN A 60 4.07 -13.86 15.27
N LEU A 61 2.86 -13.43 15.65
CA LEU A 61 1.61 -14.11 15.32
C LEU A 61 1.19 -13.95 13.85
N LEU A 62 1.70 -12.92 13.17
CA LEU A 62 1.51 -12.69 11.74
C LEU A 62 2.85 -12.71 11.02
N THR A 63 2.83 -13.06 9.73
CA THR A 63 4.01 -13.03 8.87
C THR A 63 3.81 -12.05 7.72
N ALA A 64 4.81 -11.19 7.51
CA ALA A 64 4.85 -10.21 6.43
C ALA A 64 5.79 -10.67 5.33
N ASN A 65 5.28 -10.81 4.10
CA ASN A 65 6.05 -11.15 2.92
C ASN A 65 5.81 -10.16 1.80
N ALA A 66 6.85 -9.90 1.01
CA ALA A 66 6.76 -9.05 -0.17
C ALA A 66 7.59 -9.60 -1.32
N VAL A 67 7.15 -9.32 -2.52
CA VAL A 67 7.89 -9.54 -3.75
C VAL A 67 7.77 -8.31 -4.64
N TYR A 68 8.82 -7.95 -5.34
CA TYR A 68 8.79 -6.89 -6.34
C TYR A 68 9.71 -7.21 -7.53
N GLY A 69 9.44 -6.58 -8.65
CA GLY A 69 10.21 -6.72 -9.87
C GLY A 69 10.06 -5.50 -10.76
N PHE A 70 10.98 -5.37 -11.72
CA PHE A 70 10.98 -4.35 -12.74
C PHE A 70 11.11 -5.02 -14.09
N TRP A 71 10.37 -4.53 -15.07
CA TRP A 71 10.38 -5.05 -16.43
C TRP A 71 10.47 -3.91 -17.43
N PRO A 72 11.22 -4.07 -18.52
CA PRO A 72 11.13 -3.15 -19.63
C PRO A 72 9.69 -3.07 -20.11
N ALA A 73 9.20 -1.85 -20.35
CA ALA A 73 7.81 -1.60 -20.68
C ALA A 73 7.68 -0.57 -21.82
N ALA A 74 6.59 -0.66 -22.57
CA ALA A 74 6.21 0.35 -23.55
C ALA A 74 4.69 0.47 -23.64
N ALA A 75 4.20 1.70 -23.85
CA ALA A 75 2.78 1.95 -24.05
C ALA A 75 2.37 1.82 -25.52
N TYR A 76 1.21 1.21 -25.76
CA TYR A 76 0.55 1.04 -27.05
C TYR A 76 -0.91 1.53 -26.93
N GLY A 77 -1.14 2.82 -27.14
CA GLY A 77 -2.44 3.41 -26.86
C GLY A 77 -2.78 3.34 -25.37
N ASP A 78 -3.85 2.63 -25.03
CA ASP A 78 -4.31 2.46 -23.63
C ASP A 78 -3.72 1.18 -22.98
N ASP A 79 -2.83 0.47 -23.68
CA ASP A 79 -2.19 -0.75 -23.19
C ASP A 79 -0.73 -0.51 -22.82
N VAL A 80 -0.20 -1.33 -21.91
CA VAL A 80 1.23 -1.40 -21.59
C VAL A 80 1.72 -2.84 -21.73
N ALA A 81 2.68 -3.04 -22.65
CA ALA A 81 3.39 -4.30 -22.82
C ALA A 81 4.59 -4.37 -21.88
N LEU A 82 4.80 -5.54 -21.25
CA LEU A 82 6.00 -5.88 -20.48
C LEU A 82 6.84 -6.88 -21.25
N TYR A 83 8.15 -6.71 -21.21
CA TYR A 83 9.10 -7.54 -21.94
C TYR A 83 10.01 -8.34 -21.00
N ALA A 84 10.49 -9.48 -21.50
CA ALA A 84 11.38 -10.37 -20.76
C ALA A 84 12.72 -9.70 -20.42
N ASP A 85 13.25 -8.89 -21.33
CA ASP A 85 14.51 -8.19 -21.21
C ASP A 85 14.54 -6.88 -22.01
N GLU A 86 15.65 -6.17 -21.91
CA GLU A 86 15.87 -4.87 -22.57
C GLU A 86 15.88 -4.94 -24.11
N SER A 87 16.03 -6.12 -24.71
CA SER A 87 15.92 -6.28 -26.17
C SER A 87 14.49 -6.05 -26.68
N ARG A 88 13.50 -6.17 -25.80
CA ARG A 88 12.05 -5.98 -26.06
C ARG A 88 11.53 -6.84 -27.22
N THR A 89 12.14 -8.00 -27.44
CA THR A 89 11.74 -8.93 -28.50
C THR A 89 10.70 -9.94 -28.04
N GLU A 90 10.66 -10.27 -26.76
CA GLU A 90 9.73 -11.21 -26.15
C GLU A 90 8.78 -10.47 -25.20
N GLU A 91 7.51 -10.34 -25.60
CA GLU A 91 6.45 -9.79 -24.76
C GLU A 91 6.01 -10.85 -23.75
N LEU A 92 6.14 -10.57 -22.44
CA LEU A 92 5.71 -11.44 -21.36
C LEU A 92 4.21 -11.38 -21.14
N THR A 93 3.69 -10.17 -21.11
CA THR A 93 2.28 -9.89 -20.86
C THR A 93 1.94 -8.44 -21.26
N ARG A 94 0.63 -8.19 -21.33
CA ARG A 94 0.10 -6.86 -21.63
C ARG A 94 -1.00 -6.50 -20.65
N PHE A 95 -0.91 -5.30 -20.08
CA PHE A 95 -1.95 -4.71 -19.26
C PHE A 95 -2.84 -3.86 -20.14
N HIS A 96 -4.15 -4.06 -20.03
CA HIS A 96 -5.18 -3.30 -20.72
C HIS A 96 -5.82 -2.34 -19.72
N PHE A 97 -5.64 -1.06 -19.94
CA PHE A 97 -6.19 -0.02 -19.06
C PHE A 97 -7.42 0.62 -19.67
N LEU A 98 -8.25 1.21 -18.81
CA LEU A 98 -9.39 2.00 -19.23
C LEU A 98 -9.03 3.49 -19.14
N ARG A 99 -9.26 4.20 -20.23
CA ARG A 99 -9.19 5.66 -20.22
C ARG A 99 -10.41 6.23 -19.50
N GLN A 100 -10.24 7.33 -18.76
CA GLN A 100 -11.33 8.03 -18.10
C GLN A 100 -12.45 8.34 -19.11
N GLN A 101 -13.70 8.03 -18.71
CA GLN A 101 -14.88 8.20 -19.57
C GLN A 101 -15.78 9.36 -19.18
N TRP A 102 -15.55 9.97 -18.01
CA TRP A 102 -16.41 10.98 -17.43
C TRP A 102 -15.71 12.33 -17.39
N GLU A 103 -16.46 13.36 -17.77
CA GLU A 103 -15.99 14.73 -17.73
C GLU A 103 -16.11 15.30 -16.31
N ARG A 104 -15.05 15.95 -15.85
CA ARG A 104 -15.09 16.80 -14.65
C ARG A 104 -15.00 18.25 -15.09
N GLN A 105 -15.70 19.13 -14.38
CA GLN A 105 -15.65 20.57 -14.65
C GLN A 105 -14.18 21.06 -14.58
N GLY A 106 -13.68 21.65 -15.68
CA GLY A 106 -12.32 22.13 -15.81
C GLY A 106 -11.29 21.08 -16.25
N GLN A 107 -11.69 19.84 -16.51
CA GLN A 107 -10.81 18.80 -17.05
C GLN A 107 -10.73 18.94 -18.58
N GLN A 108 -9.50 19.01 -19.11
CA GLN A 108 -9.24 19.09 -20.54
C GLN A 108 -8.78 17.76 -21.15
N GLU A 109 -8.35 16.81 -20.32
CA GLU A 109 -7.75 15.55 -20.75
C GLU A 109 -8.37 14.35 -20.02
N PHE A 110 -8.61 13.29 -20.79
CA PHE A 110 -8.99 11.98 -20.25
C PHE A 110 -7.73 11.15 -20.02
N ARG A 111 -7.41 10.83 -18.77
CA ARG A 111 -6.19 10.13 -18.40
C ARG A 111 -6.38 8.62 -18.43
N CYS A 112 -5.32 7.94 -18.83
CA CYS A 112 -5.15 6.50 -18.74
C CYS A 112 -3.84 6.18 -18.00
N LEU A 113 -3.76 5.08 -17.30
CA LEU A 113 -2.50 4.67 -16.65
C LEU A 113 -1.38 4.42 -17.67
N ALA A 114 -1.71 4.01 -18.88
CA ALA A 114 -0.74 3.85 -19.96
C ALA A 114 -0.04 5.17 -20.36
N ASP A 115 -0.65 6.34 -20.11
CA ASP A 115 -0.06 7.64 -20.43
C ASP A 115 1.22 7.94 -19.62
N TYR A 116 1.45 7.19 -18.52
CA TYR A 116 2.64 7.33 -17.66
C TYR A 116 3.80 6.43 -18.05
N VAL A 117 3.65 5.64 -19.12
CA VAL A 117 4.71 4.80 -19.69
C VAL A 117 5.05 5.32 -21.08
N ALA A 118 6.34 5.35 -21.41
CA ALA A 118 6.79 5.87 -22.71
C ALA A 118 6.17 5.10 -23.88
N PRO A 119 5.59 5.80 -24.88
CA PRO A 119 5.06 5.17 -26.08
C PRO A 119 6.13 4.36 -26.82
N ALA A 120 5.75 3.22 -27.38
CA ALA A 120 6.67 2.31 -28.08
C ALA A 120 7.39 2.97 -29.27
N ASP A 121 6.76 3.94 -29.93
CA ASP A 121 7.28 4.69 -31.08
C ASP A 121 8.08 5.93 -30.66
N SER A 122 8.17 6.25 -29.37
CA SER A 122 8.87 7.45 -28.87
C SER A 122 10.41 7.35 -28.93
N GLY A 123 10.94 6.14 -29.11
CA GLY A 123 12.38 5.86 -29.03
C GLY A 123 12.95 5.97 -27.60
N ARG A 124 12.11 6.09 -26.58
CA ARG A 124 12.51 6.13 -25.18
C ARG A 124 12.38 4.74 -24.55
N GLU A 125 13.37 4.41 -23.75
CA GLU A 125 13.30 3.21 -22.91
C GLU A 125 12.60 3.55 -21.61
N ASP A 126 11.66 2.69 -21.20
CA ASP A 126 10.94 2.84 -19.96
C ASP A 126 10.74 1.48 -19.29
N PHE A 127 10.41 1.51 -18.01
CA PHE A 127 10.25 0.33 -17.17
C PHE A 127 9.00 0.45 -16.31
N LEU A 128 8.35 -0.67 -16.06
CA LEU A 128 7.27 -0.77 -15.09
C LEU A 128 7.72 -1.62 -13.91
N GLY A 129 7.60 -1.07 -12.70
CA GLY A 129 7.77 -1.80 -11.46
C GLY A 129 6.43 -2.33 -10.97
N ALA A 130 6.44 -3.54 -10.44
CA ALA A 130 5.29 -4.08 -9.72
C ALA A 130 5.73 -4.74 -8.43
N PHE A 131 4.87 -4.72 -7.42
CA PHE A 131 5.09 -5.41 -6.17
C PHE A 131 3.81 -6.03 -5.62
N ALA A 132 3.97 -7.03 -4.77
CA ALA A 132 2.90 -7.59 -3.98
C ALA A 132 3.37 -7.75 -2.54
N VAL A 133 2.50 -7.42 -1.59
CA VAL A 133 2.76 -7.51 -0.15
C VAL A 133 1.64 -8.27 0.55
N THR A 134 1.96 -8.89 1.68
CA THR A 134 0.99 -9.41 2.62
C THR A 134 1.52 -9.30 4.04
N CYS A 135 0.65 -8.98 4.98
CA CYS A 135 0.88 -9.09 6.43
C CYS A 135 -0.20 -9.97 7.09
N GLY A 136 -0.99 -10.68 6.28
CA GLY A 136 -2.13 -11.46 6.73
C GLY A 136 -1.85 -12.95 6.95
N ILE A 137 -0.62 -13.43 6.74
CA ILE A 137 -0.29 -14.84 6.96
C ILE A 137 -0.35 -15.13 8.46
N GLY A 138 -1.26 -16.01 8.88
CA GLY A 138 -1.57 -16.28 10.30
C GLY A 138 -2.83 -15.55 10.81
N CYS A 139 -3.33 -14.53 10.10
CA CYS A 139 -4.49 -13.73 10.52
C CYS A 139 -5.74 -14.59 10.76
N ASP A 140 -6.08 -15.46 9.81
CA ASP A 140 -7.26 -16.35 9.95
C ASP A 140 -7.15 -17.29 11.14
N MET A 141 -5.95 -17.78 11.44
CA MET A 141 -5.73 -18.66 12.58
C MET A 141 -5.90 -17.89 13.90
N LEU A 142 -5.37 -16.68 13.99
CA LEU A 142 -5.50 -15.83 15.17
C LEU A 142 -6.96 -15.39 15.37
N ALA A 143 -7.63 -14.94 14.31
CA ALA A 143 -9.04 -14.55 14.37
C ALA A 143 -9.94 -15.70 14.84
N ARG A 144 -9.74 -16.93 14.33
CA ARG A 144 -10.49 -18.11 14.76
C ARG A 144 -10.28 -18.47 16.23
N LYS A 145 -9.13 -18.16 16.82
CA LYS A 145 -8.94 -18.35 18.28
C LYS A 145 -9.86 -17.43 19.06
N PHE A 146 -9.93 -16.16 18.68
CA PHE A 146 -10.85 -15.20 19.28
C PHE A 146 -12.31 -15.59 19.07
N ASP A 147 -12.68 -16.01 17.85
CA ASP A 147 -14.04 -16.48 17.53
C ASP A 147 -14.43 -17.70 18.42
N ALA A 148 -13.50 -18.62 18.67
CA ALA A 148 -13.74 -19.78 19.54
C ALA A 148 -13.98 -19.39 21.00
N ASP A 149 -13.39 -18.28 21.45
CA ASP A 149 -13.58 -17.70 22.78
C ASP A 149 -14.77 -16.71 22.83
N HIS A 150 -15.57 -16.61 21.74
CA HIS A 150 -16.68 -15.65 21.58
C HIS A 150 -16.23 -14.19 21.68
N ASP A 151 -15.00 -13.89 21.29
CA ASP A 151 -14.40 -12.56 21.27
C ASP A 151 -14.38 -11.99 19.85
N ASP A 152 -15.57 -11.65 19.34
CA ASP A 152 -15.74 -11.07 18.01
C ASP A 152 -14.97 -9.75 17.86
N TYR A 153 -14.82 -8.99 18.95
CA TYR A 153 -14.12 -7.71 18.97
C TYR A 153 -12.65 -7.87 18.58
N ASN A 154 -11.91 -8.76 19.23
CA ASN A 154 -10.50 -9.01 18.90
C ASN A 154 -10.34 -9.78 17.57
N SER A 155 -11.33 -10.58 17.16
CA SER A 155 -11.35 -11.18 15.83
C SER A 155 -11.39 -10.13 14.72
N ILE A 156 -12.31 -9.15 14.82
CA ILE A 156 -12.42 -8.02 13.89
C ILE A 156 -11.15 -7.14 13.94
N MET A 157 -10.68 -6.84 15.16
CA MET A 157 -9.47 -6.05 15.39
C MET A 157 -8.25 -6.66 14.70
N THR A 158 -8.07 -7.99 14.82
CA THR A 158 -6.98 -8.72 14.17
C THR A 158 -6.97 -8.53 12.67
N LYS A 159 -8.14 -8.65 12.03
CA LYS A 159 -8.29 -8.48 10.57
C LYS A 159 -8.00 -7.04 10.15
N ALA A 160 -8.52 -6.07 10.90
CA ALA A 160 -8.27 -4.65 10.65
C ALA A 160 -6.79 -4.28 10.81
N LEU A 161 -6.10 -4.81 11.82
CA LEU A 161 -4.66 -4.59 12.01
C LEU A 161 -3.82 -5.24 10.90
N ALA A 162 -4.17 -6.47 10.48
CA ALA A 162 -3.48 -7.15 9.37
C ALA A 162 -3.59 -6.35 8.06
N ASP A 163 -4.76 -5.77 7.78
CA ASP A 163 -4.99 -4.90 6.64
C ASP A 163 -4.14 -3.62 6.71
N ARG A 164 -4.14 -2.94 7.86
CA ARG A 164 -3.30 -1.74 8.05
C ARG A 164 -1.81 -2.02 7.97
N LEU A 165 -1.35 -3.17 8.47
CA LEU A 165 0.03 -3.61 8.33
C LEU A 165 0.40 -3.87 6.87
N ALA A 166 -0.51 -4.43 6.06
CA ALA A 166 -0.27 -4.63 4.64
C ALA A 166 -0.11 -3.30 3.88
N GLU A 167 -0.95 -2.31 4.19
CA GLU A 167 -0.83 -0.95 3.62
C GLU A 167 0.50 -0.29 4.03
N ALA A 168 0.85 -0.32 5.32
CA ALA A 168 2.13 0.22 5.80
C ALA A 168 3.33 -0.48 5.14
N PHE A 169 3.23 -1.80 4.92
CA PHE A 169 4.29 -2.53 4.23
C PHE A 169 4.40 -2.16 2.76
N ALA A 170 3.29 -1.86 2.09
CA ALA A 170 3.30 -1.34 0.73
C ALA A 170 4.04 0.00 0.64
N GLU A 171 3.82 0.92 1.59
CA GLU A 171 4.53 2.20 1.65
C GLU A 171 6.02 2.01 1.93
N LEU A 172 6.39 1.19 2.92
CA LEU A 172 7.77 0.85 3.24
C LEU A 172 8.50 0.24 2.04
N LEU A 173 7.84 -0.72 1.35
CA LEU A 173 8.41 -1.36 0.17
C LEU A 173 8.57 -0.39 -0.98
N HIS A 174 7.59 0.48 -1.22
CA HIS A 174 7.66 1.51 -2.25
C HIS A 174 8.81 2.49 -1.99
N ALA A 175 8.97 2.94 -0.75
CA ALA A 175 10.10 3.80 -0.37
C ALA A 175 11.45 3.11 -0.61
N ARG A 176 11.56 1.82 -0.28
CA ARG A 176 12.75 1.00 -0.53
C ARG A 176 13.04 0.85 -2.02
N VAL A 177 12.04 0.44 -2.79
CA VAL A 177 12.13 0.22 -4.24
C VAL A 177 12.56 1.49 -4.97
N ARG A 178 12.04 2.66 -4.58
CA ARG A 178 12.46 3.96 -5.15
C ARG A 178 13.93 4.27 -4.89
N LYS A 179 14.44 3.95 -3.69
CA LYS A 179 15.87 4.11 -3.36
C LYS A 179 16.75 3.17 -4.21
N GLU A 180 16.32 1.93 -4.39
CA GLU A 180 17.04 0.94 -5.21
C GLU A 180 17.03 1.32 -6.69
N TRP A 181 15.91 1.85 -7.19
CA TRP A 181 15.82 2.37 -8.56
C TRP A 181 16.68 3.62 -8.80
N GLY A 182 16.97 4.38 -7.73
CA GLY A 182 17.80 5.57 -7.79
C GLY A 182 17.06 6.91 -7.63
N TYR A 183 15.75 6.94 -7.78
CA TYR A 183 14.95 8.18 -7.63
C TYR A 183 14.87 8.69 -6.21
N GLY A 184 14.84 7.80 -5.22
CA GLY A 184 14.64 8.14 -3.81
C GLY A 184 15.90 8.35 -2.99
N ARG A 185 17.11 8.34 -3.61
CA ARG A 185 18.38 8.40 -2.86
C ARG A 185 18.61 9.73 -2.18
N ASP A 186 18.24 10.81 -2.86
CA ASP A 186 18.48 12.20 -2.41
C ASP A 186 17.19 12.87 -1.91
N GLU A 187 16.09 12.15 -1.81
CA GLU A 187 14.83 12.67 -1.31
C GLU A 187 14.77 12.48 0.20
N GLY A 188 14.81 13.58 0.95
CA GLY A 188 14.59 13.60 2.39
C GLY A 188 13.11 13.63 2.77
N LEU A 189 12.29 12.75 2.16
CA LEU A 189 10.85 12.72 2.35
C LEU A 189 10.48 12.06 3.69
N SER A 190 9.59 12.72 4.43
CA SER A 190 8.94 12.15 5.60
C SER A 190 7.86 11.13 5.18
N ASN A 191 7.35 10.36 6.15
CA ASN A 191 6.23 9.45 5.89
C ASN A 191 4.99 10.19 5.39
N ASP A 192 4.69 11.37 5.97
CA ASP A 192 3.59 12.23 5.52
C ASP A 192 3.77 12.71 4.07
N ASP A 193 5.02 12.98 3.66
CA ASP A 193 5.33 13.35 2.28
C ASP A 193 5.15 12.17 1.31
N LEU A 194 5.44 10.95 1.76
CA LEU A 194 5.21 9.73 0.97
C LEU A 194 3.72 9.46 0.81
N ILE A 195 2.94 9.57 1.88
CA ILE A 195 1.47 9.45 1.84
C ILE A 195 0.86 10.55 0.96
N ALA A 196 1.41 11.75 0.99
CA ALA A 196 0.98 12.89 0.16
C ALA A 196 1.55 12.85 -1.28
N GLU A 197 2.19 11.75 -1.68
CA GLU A 197 2.74 11.50 -3.03
C GLU A 197 3.71 12.59 -3.54
N LYS A 198 4.49 13.21 -2.64
CA LYS A 198 5.47 14.25 -2.99
C LYS A 198 6.79 13.70 -3.54
N TYR A 199 6.78 12.53 -4.09
CA TYR A 199 7.94 11.89 -4.70
C TYR A 199 7.93 12.03 -6.24
N ARG A 200 9.08 11.73 -6.86
CA ARG A 200 9.27 11.84 -8.33
C ARG A 200 8.69 10.63 -8.92
N CYS A 201 8.19 9.85 -9.10
CA CYS A 201 7.63 8.76 -9.88
C CYS A 201 6.13 8.68 -9.67
N ILE A 202 5.46 7.87 -10.43
CA ILE A 202 4.02 7.67 -10.30
C ILE A 202 3.79 6.26 -9.78
N ARG A 203 3.03 6.17 -8.71
CA ARG A 203 2.48 4.93 -8.20
C ARG A 203 0.97 5.05 -8.29
N PRO A 204 0.32 4.39 -9.25
CA PRO A 204 -1.14 4.27 -9.23
C PRO A 204 -1.54 3.45 -8.00
N ALA A 205 -2.40 4.00 -7.20
CA ALA A 205 -2.94 3.35 -6.02
C ALA A 205 -4.28 2.68 -6.33
#